data_a8bafb79482d07e5931674594fd7cefe
#
_entry.id   a8bafb79482d07e5931674594fd7cefe
#
_cell.length_a   1.000
_cell.length_b   1.000
_cell.length_c   1.000
_cell.angle_alpha   90.00
_cell.angle_beta   90.00
_cell.angle_gamma   90.00
#
_symmetry.space_group_name_H-M   'P 1'
#
loop_
_entity.id
_entity.type
_entity.pdbx_description
1 polymer ?
#
loop_
_entity_poly.entity_id
_entity_poly.type
_entity_poly.pdbx_seq_one_letter_code
_entity_poly.pdbx_strand_id
1 'polypeptide(L)'
;KIQEKAEAAGISPKEFVDQISGEVKRIWDMVNSSYDNFVRTTDEDHEKCVKKIFKKLYDQGDIYKGSYEGLYCTPCESFWTESQLVDGKCPDCGREVQPAKEEAYFFKMSKYADRLIDYINTHPDFIQPVSRKNEMMNNFLLPGLQDLCVSRTSFSWGIPVDFDPKHVVYVWLDALTNYITCLLYTSPSPRDISGS
;
A
#
# COMPACT_ATOMS: atom_id res chain seq x y z
N LYS A 1 13.89 -4.38 -4.58
CA LYS A 1 14.67 -3.42 -3.74
C LYS A 1 15.09 -4.01 -2.40
N ILE A 2 14.15 -4.49 -1.53
CA ILE A 2 14.51 -5.16 -0.26
C ILE A 2 15.26 -6.47 -0.54
N GLN A 3 14.72 -7.30 -1.42
CA GLN A 3 15.32 -8.58 -1.82
C GLN A 3 16.72 -8.38 -2.37
N GLU A 4 16.94 -7.47 -3.31
CA GLU A 4 18.26 -7.14 -3.88
C GLU A 4 19.27 -6.69 -2.82
N LYS A 5 18.82 -5.86 -1.85
CA LYS A 5 19.69 -5.40 -0.76
C LYS A 5 20.04 -6.50 0.23
N ALA A 6 19.12 -7.39 0.51
CA ALA A 6 19.33 -8.54 1.36
C ALA A 6 20.30 -9.53 0.71
N GLU A 7 20.12 -9.82 -0.59
CA GLU A 7 21.03 -10.63 -1.39
C GLU A 7 22.45 -10.04 -1.42
N ALA A 8 22.59 -8.73 -1.62
CA ALA A 8 23.87 -8.03 -1.59
C ALA A 8 24.54 -8.09 -0.20
N ALA A 9 23.76 -8.18 0.87
CA ALA A 9 24.25 -8.34 2.24
C ALA A 9 24.46 -9.81 2.65
N GLY A 10 24.08 -10.78 1.81
CA GLY A 10 24.22 -12.22 2.09
C GLY A 10 23.28 -12.73 3.19
N ILE A 11 22.15 -12.06 3.41
CA ILE A 11 21.14 -12.41 4.43
C ILE A 11 19.76 -12.52 3.81
N SER A 12 18.81 -13.09 4.54
CA SER A 12 17.42 -13.16 4.07
C SER A 12 16.73 -11.77 4.07
N PRO A 13 15.73 -11.53 3.22
CA PRO A 13 14.94 -10.30 3.25
C PRO A 13 14.34 -10.00 4.64
N LYS A 14 13.90 -11.04 5.35
CA LYS A 14 13.38 -10.90 6.71
C LYS A 14 14.43 -10.38 7.69
N GLU A 15 15.61 -11.00 7.71
CA GLU A 15 16.72 -10.54 8.56
C GLU A 15 17.14 -9.11 8.23
N PHE A 16 17.17 -8.75 6.95
CA PHE A 16 17.50 -7.41 6.52
C PHE A 16 16.52 -6.36 7.08
N VAL A 17 15.21 -6.59 6.97
CA VAL A 17 14.21 -5.64 7.50
C VAL A 17 14.13 -5.69 9.03
N ASP A 18 14.44 -6.82 9.67
CA ASP A 18 14.53 -6.93 11.14
C ASP A 18 15.65 -6.06 11.69
N GLN A 19 16.81 -6.06 11.06
CA GLN A 19 17.94 -5.20 11.45
C GLN A 19 17.58 -3.72 11.33
N ILE A 20 17.02 -3.30 10.18
CA ILE A 20 16.61 -1.90 9.97
C ILE A 20 15.55 -1.47 10.97
N SER A 21 14.56 -2.31 11.20
CA SER A 21 13.48 -2.02 12.15
C SER A 21 13.99 -1.90 13.58
N GLY A 22 14.96 -2.75 13.96
CA GLY A 22 15.65 -2.66 15.25
C GLY A 22 16.38 -1.32 15.43
N GLU A 23 17.07 -0.84 14.40
CA GLU A 23 17.74 0.47 14.44
C GLU A 23 16.73 1.62 14.53
N VAL A 24 15.62 1.57 13.79
CA VAL A 24 14.57 2.59 13.88
C VAL A 24 13.99 2.64 15.31
N LYS A 25 13.70 1.47 15.90
CA LYS A 25 13.21 1.37 17.27
C LYS A 25 14.21 1.97 18.27
N ARG A 26 15.50 1.64 18.13
CA ARG A 26 16.56 2.20 18.96
C ARG A 26 16.64 3.72 18.87
N ILE A 27 16.47 4.29 17.69
CA ILE A 27 16.45 5.75 17.50
C ILE A 27 15.26 6.38 18.21
N TRP A 28 14.08 5.77 18.12
CA TRP A 28 12.88 6.25 18.80
C TRP A 28 13.03 6.20 20.32
N ASP A 29 13.63 5.14 20.86
CA ASP A 29 13.93 5.04 22.27
C ASP A 29 14.93 6.15 22.71
N MET A 30 15.93 6.46 21.88
CA MET A 30 16.89 7.54 22.15
C MET A 30 16.26 8.93 22.21
N VAL A 31 15.25 9.20 21.38
CA VAL A 31 14.53 10.49 21.41
C VAL A 31 13.35 10.47 22.39
N ASN A 32 13.31 9.47 23.26
CA ASN A 32 12.29 9.31 24.30
C ASN A 32 10.85 9.30 23.74
N SER A 33 10.66 8.69 22.58
CA SER A 33 9.35 8.48 21.99
C SER A 33 8.63 7.38 22.77
N SER A 34 7.46 7.72 23.35
CA SER A 34 6.60 6.72 23.98
C SER A 34 5.62 6.13 22.97
N TYR A 35 5.51 4.82 22.91
CA TYR A 35 4.56 4.09 22.09
C TYR A 35 4.15 2.79 22.80
N ASP A 36 2.88 2.43 22.68
CA ASP A 36 2.34 1.20 23.28
C ASP A 36 2.60 -0.01 22.38
N ASN A 37 2.68 0.22 21.07
CA ASN A 37 2.92 -0.83 20.10
C ASN A 37 3.79 -0.32 18.93
N PHE A 38 4.73 -1.15 18.50
CA PHE A 38 5.59 -0.89 17.34
C PHE A 38 5.24 -1.89 16.24
N VAL A 39 4.25 -1.53 15.41
CA VAL A 39 3.71 -2.40 14.37
C VAL A 39 4.64 -2.51 13.17
N ARG A 40 4.77 -3.70 12.64
CA ARG A 40 5.53 -3.99 11.43
C ARG A 40 4.65 -4.72 10.41
N THR A 41 4.86 -4.45 9.14
CA THR A 41 4.15 -5.15 8.06
C THR A 41 4.55 -6.64 7.94
N THR A 42 5.59 -7.06 8.66
CA THR A 42 6.02 -8.46 8.80
C THR A 42 5.47 -9.16 10.05
N ASP A 43 4.61 -8.50 10.81
CA ASP A 43 3.96 -9.12 11.97
C ASP A 43 2.82 -10.03 11.50
N GLU A 44 2.73 -11.23 12.06
CA GLU A 44 1.75 -12.24 11.63
C GLU A 44 0.30 -11.74 11.68
N ASP A 45 -0.04 -10.94 12.69
CA ASP A 45 -1.40 -10.41 12.83
C ASP A 45 -1.71 -9.37 11.77
N HIS A 46 -0.70 -8.55 11.38
CA HIS A 46 -0.83 -7.64 10.26
C HIS A 46 -1.04 -8.41 8.95
N GLU A 47 -0.22 -9.42 8.68
CA GLU A 47 -0.36 -10.26 7.48
C GLU A 47 -1.74 -10.93 7.38
N LYS A 48 -2.24 -11.49 8.49
CA LYS A 48 -3.60 -12.08 8.57
C LYS A 48 -4.67 -11.04 8.26
N CYS A 49 -4.53 -9.83 8.80
CA CYS A 49 -5.47 -8.74 8.57
C CYS A 49 -5.48 -8.29 7.10
N VAL A 50 -4.30 -8.10 6.50
CA VAL A 50 -4.16 -7.76 5.08
C VAL A 50 -4.83 -8.80 4.18
N LYS A 51 -4.57 -10.09 4.41
CA LYS A 51 -5.18 -11.20 3.67
C LYS A 51 -6.70 -11.20 3.79
N LYS A 52 -7.22 -11.00 5.00
CA LYS A 52 -8.68 -10.91 5.27
C LYS A 52 -9.32 -9.74 4.53
N ILE A 53 -8.68 -8.56 4.56
CA ILE A 53 -9.17 -7.35 3.88
C ILE A 53 -9.12 -7.56 2.37
N PHE A 54 -8.01 -8.05 1.83
CA PHE A 54 -7.86 -8.32 0.40
C PHE A 54 -8.96 -9.29 -0.09
N LYS A 55 -9.14 -10.41 0.61
CA LYS A 55 -10.17 -11.40 0.28
C LYS A 55 -11.58 -10.81 0.33
N LYS A 56 -11.89 -10.04 1.37
CA LYS A 56 -13.18 -9.37 1.51
C LYS A 56 -13.47 -8.43 0.34
N LEU A 57 -12.51 -7.57 -0.03
CA LEU A 57 -12.66 -6.65 -1.15
C LEU A 57 -12.78 -7.39 -2.49
N TYR A 58 -12.07 -8.50 -2.65
CA TYR A 58 -12.19 -9.34 -3.83
C TYR A 58 -13.58 -10.00 -3.93
N ASP A 59 -14.09 -10.59 -2.85
CA ASP A 59 -15.41 -11.21 -2.81
C ASP A 59 -16.56 -10.21 -3.03
N GLN A 60 -16.36 -8.95 -2.64
CA GLN A 60 -17.30 -7.86 -2.91
C GLN A 60 -17.22 -7.33 -4.37
N GLY A 61 -16.26 -7.80 -5.16
CA GLY A 61 -16.02 -7.32 -6.52
C GLY A 61 -15.37 -5.93 -6.59
N ASP A 62 -14.79 -5.49 -5.48
CA ASP A 62 -14.05 -4.22 -5.39
C ASP A 62 -12.57 -4.39 -5.75
N ILE A 63 -12.07 -5.62 -5.74
CA ILE A 63 -10.79 -6.00 -6.34
C ILE A 63 -11.07 -6.89 -7.55
N TYR A 64 -10.41 -6.62 -8.66
CA TYR A 64 -10.51 -7.40 -9.90
C TYR A 64 -9.13 -7.66 -10.48
N LYS A 65 -9.02 -8.73 -11.25
CA LYS A 65 -7.81 -9.12 -11.96
C LYS A 65 -7.74 -8.41 -13.29
N GLY A 66 -6.62 -7.82 -13.60
CA GLY A 66 -6.36 -7.12 -14.84
C GLY A 66 -4.91 -7.25 -15.28
N SER A 67 -4.56 -6.52 -16.33
CA SER A 67 -3.19 -6.43 -16.83
C SER A 67 -2.76 -5.00 -16.77
N TYR A 68 -1.60 -4.75 -16.20
CA TYR A 68 -0.95 -3.46 -16.23
C TYR A 68 0.09 -3.44 -17.34
N GLU A 69 -0.02 -2.48 -18.22
CA GLU A 69 0.95 -2.20 -19.27
C GLU A 69 1.46 -0.77 -19.06
N GLY A 70 2.76 -0.58 -19.01
CA GLY A 70 3.33 0.74 -18.81
C GLY A 70 4.85 0.71 -18.85
N LEU A 71 5.44 1.86 -18.57
CA LEU A 71 6.88 2.04 -18.49
C LEU A 71 7.33 1.87 -17.04
N TYR A 72 8.06 0.82 -16.76
CA TYR A 72 8.47 0.45 -15.41
C TYR A 72 9.86 0.94 -15.07
N CYS A 73 9.98 1.60 -13.94
CA CYS A 73 11.25 1.95 -13.34
C CYS A 73 11.59 0.96 -12.23
N THR A 74 12.54 0.08 -12.49
CA THR A 74 12.97 -0.95 -11.52
C THR A 74 13.48 -0.37 -10.20
N PRO A 75 14.30 0.71 -10.18
CA PRO A 75 14.80 1.25 -8.92
C PRO A 75 13.73 1.92 -8.04
N CYS A 76 12.69 2.50 -8.66
CA CYS A 76 11.59 3.15 -7.94
C CYS A 76 10.41 2.20 -7.71
N GLU A 77 10.42 1.02 -8.35
CA GLU A 77 9.33 0.04 -8.35
C GLU A 77 7.99 0.67 -8.79
N SER A 78 8.05 1.61 -9.73
CA SER A 78 6.91 2.42 -10.17
C SER A 78 6.66 2.28 -11.65
N PHE A 79 5.38 2.23 -12.02
CA PHE A 79 4.95 2.35 -13.40
C PHE A 79 4.59 3.78 -13.75
N TRP A 80 4.90 4.13 -14.99
CA TRP A 80 4.67 5.46 -15.54
C TRP A 80 3.99 5.33 -16.91
N THR A 81 3.15 6.29 -17.23
CA THR A 81 2.70 6.50 -18.61
C THR A 81 3.72 7.36 -19.36
N GLU A 82 3.74 7.30 -20.67
CA GLU A 82 4.66 8.13 -21.48
C GLU A 82 4.53 9.63 -21.13
N SER A 83 3.31 10.08 -20.88
CA SER A 83 3.05 11.49 -20.53
C SER A 83 3.57 11.93 -19.16
N GLN A 84 3.88 11.00 -18.30
CA GLN A 84 4.42 11.25 -16.95
C GLN A 84 5.95 11.29 -16.92
N LEU A 85 6.61 10.79 -17.98
CA LEU A 85 8.05 10.78 -18.05
C LEU A 85 8.61 12.21 -18.22
N VAL A 86 9.77 12.44 -17.64
CA VAL A 86 10.56 13.64 -17.85
C VAL A 86 11.75 13.28 -18.76
N ASP A 87 11.80 13.82 -19.95
CA ASP A 87 12.80 13.51 -20.99
C ASP A 87 12.92 11.98 -21.26
N GLY A 88 11.79 11.27 -21.28
CA GLY A 88 11.74 9.83 -21.51
C GLY A 88 12.23 8.97 -20.33
N LYS A 89 12.44 9.59 -19.16
CA LYS A 89 12.97 8.93 -17.96
C LYS A 89 12.01 9.02 -16.78
N CYS A 90 12.27 8.20 -15.78
CA CYS A 90 11.52 8.18 -14.53
C CYS A 90 11.54 9.56 -13.86
N PRO A 91 10.40 10.17 -13.55
CA PRO A 91 10.34 11.48 -12.94
C PRO A 91 10.93 11.53 -11.52
N ASP A 92 10.91 10.39 -10.80
CA ASP A 92 11.39 10.32 -9.42
C ASP A 92 12.91 10.20 -9.30
N CYS A 93 13.56 9.45 -10.21
CA CYS A 93 14.98 9.13 -10.06
C CYS A 93 15.82 9.43 -11.32
N GLY A 94 15.22 9.89 -12.41
CA GLY A 94 15.90 10.23 -13.67
C GLY A 94 16.49 9.04 -14.44
N ARG A 95 16.22 7.80 -14.05
CA ARG A 95 16.73 6.60 -14.71
C ARG A 95 15.83 6.16 -15.85
N GLU A 96 16.38 5.34 -16.74
CA GLU A 96 15.63 4.75 -17.86
C GLU A 96 14.52 3.84 -17.34
N VAL A 97 13.40 3.85 -18.05
CA VAL A 97 12.25 3.00 -17.84
C VAL A 97 12.14 1.98 -18.97
N GLN A 98 11.56 0.83 -18.69
CA GLN A 98 11.40 -0.23 -19.67
C GLN A 98 9.91 -0.59 -19.83
N PRO A 99 9.44 -0.89 -21.04
CA PRO A 99 8.09 -1.42 -21.24
C PRO A 99 7.92 -2.69 -20.42
N ALA A 100 6.86 -2.74 -19.64
CA ALA A 100 6.52 -3.92 -18.84
C ALA A 100 5.01 -4.18 -18.92
N LYS A 101 4.68 -5.46 -18.97
CA LYS A 101 3.30 -5.94 -18.87
C LYS A 101 3.27 -6.97 -17.75
N GLU A 102 2.38 -6.73 -16.80
CA GLU A 102 2.25 -7.57 -15.62
C GLU A 102 0.77 -7.84 -15.32
N GLU A 103 0.43 -9.08 -15.05
CA GLU A 103 -0.86 -9.43 -14.49
C GLU A 103 -0.90 -8.93 -13.03
N ALA A 104 -1.98 -8.24 -12.67
CA ALA A 104 -2.10 -7.68 -11.33
C ALA A 104 -3.58 -7.61 -10.90
N TYR A 105 -3.79 -7.50 -9.60
CA TYR A 105 -5.08 -7.14 -9.03
C TYR A 105 -5.18 -5.64 -8.85
N PHE A 106 -6.37 -5.09 -9.11
CA PHE A 106 -6.68 -3.67 -9.02
C PHE A 106 -7.85 -3.45 -8.07
N PHE A 107 -7.70 -2.48 -7.17
CA PHE A 107 -8.79 -2.01 -6.33
C PHE A 107 -9.55 -0.90 -7.04
N LYS A 108 -10.88 -1.06 -7.15
CA LYS A 108 -11.79 -0.08 -7.77
C LYS A 108 -11.93 1.18 -6.92
N MET A 109 -10.85 1.94 -6.79
CA MET A 109 -10.84 3.18 -6.03
C MET A 109 -11.78 4.22 -6.66
N SER A 110 -11.92 4.20 -7.98
CA SER A 110 -12.85 5.03 -8.75
C SER A 110 -14.31 4.93 -8.26
N LYS A 111 -14.75 3.74 -7.84
CA LYS A 111 -16.10 3.49 -7.29
C LYS A 111 -16.41 4.30 -6.04
N TYR A 112 -15.41 4.73 -5.32
CA TYR A 112 -15.54 5.35 -4.00
C TYR A 112 -15.44 6.88 -4.04
N ALA A 113 -15.08 7.48 -5.18
CA ALA A 113 -14.83 8.91 -5.31
C ALA A 113 -16.03 9.76 -4.85
N ASP A 114 -17.22 9.50 -5.40
CA ASP A 114 -18.43 10.27 -5.09
C ASP A 114 -18.80 10.18 -3.59
N ARG A 115 -18.66 8.98 -3.00
CA ARG A 115 -18.93 8.78 -1.56
C ARG A 115 -17.95 9.54 -0.69
N LEU A 116 -16.67 9.61 -1.09
CA LEU A 116 -15.65 10.39 -0.37
C LEU A 116 -15.92 11.88 -0.49
N ILE A 117 -16.29 12.37 -1.67
CA ILE A 117 -16.64 13.77 -1.92
C ILE A 117 -17.83 14.18 -1.03
N ASP A 118 -18.88 13.38 -1.04
CA ASP A 118 -20.07 13.63 -0.20
C ASP A 118 -19.71 13.63 1.29
N TYR A 119 -18.94 12.63 1.73
CA TYR A 119 -18.51 12.54 3.13
C TYR A 119 -17.68 13.76 3.56
N ILE A 120 -16.70 14.17 2.76
CA ILE A 120 -15.83 15.33 3.05
C ILE A 120 -16.66 16.65 3.09
N ASN A 121 -17.67 16.76 2.23
CA ASN A 121 -18.52 17.94 2.20
C ASN A 121 -19.49 18.02 3.38
N THR A 122 -19.98 16.87 3.84
CA THR A 122 -20.91 16.79 4.99
C THR A 122 -20.19 16.76 6.34
N HIS A 123 -18.85 16.54 6.35
CA HIS A 123 -18.02 16.51 7.55
C HIS A 123 -16.85 17.50 7.42
N PRO A 124 -17.10 18.82 7.64
CA PRO A 124 -16.15 19.88 7.35
C PRO A 124 -14.82 19.76 8.10
N ASP A 125 -14.82 19.09 9.25
CA ASP A 125 -13.66 18.91 10.11
C ASP A 125 -12.88 17.62 9.80
N PHE A 126 -13.32 16.82 8.83
CA PHE A 126 -12.69 15.53 8.49
C PHE A 126 -11.27 15.69 7.94
N ILE A 127 -11.03 16.73 7.14
CA ILE A 127 -9.68 17.05 6.64
C ILE A 127 -9.32 18.48 7.09
N GLN A 128 -8.25 18.58 7.87
CA GLN A 128 -7.73 19.84 8.40
C GLN A 128 -6.23 19.99 8.01
N PRO A 129 -5.75 21.19 7.78
CA PRO A 129 -6.48 22.45 7.60
C PRO A 129 -7.23 22.50 6.26
N VAL A 130 -8.09 23.49 6.07
CA VAL A 130 -8.92 23.65 4.84
C VAL A 130 -8.10 23.62 3.54
N SER A 131 -6.85 24.11 3.58
CA SER A 131 -5.95 24.04 2.43
C SER A 131 -5.69 22.60 1.96
N ARG A 132 -5.57 21.65 2.89
CA ARG A 132 -5.39 20.23 2.59
C ARG A 132 -6.67 19.59 2.08
N LYS A 133 -7.83 20.01 2.61
CA LYS A 133 -9.12 19.62 2.03
C LYS A 133 -9.22 20.03 0.57
N ASN A 134 -8.91 21.30 0.27
CA ASN A 134 -8.98 21.84 -1.09
C ASN A 134 -7.99 21.11 -2.04
N GLU A 135 -6.79 20.84 -1.57
CA GLU A 135 -5.78 20.08 -2.33
C GLU A 135 -6.29 18.67 -2.67
N MET A 136 -6.82 17.96 -1.68
CA MET A 136 -7.37 16.61 -1.89
C MET A 136 -8.56 16.61 -2.85
N MET A 137 -9.47 17.55 -2.67
CA MET A 137 -10.64 17.68 -3.52
C MET A 137 -10.27 18.01 -4.96
N ASN A 138 -9.47 19.04 -5.18
CA ASN A 138 -9.21 19.58 -6.51
C ASN A 138 -8.20 18.76 -7.32
N ASN A 139 -7.21 18.16 -6.66
CA ASN A 139 -6.13 17.46 -7.37
C ASN A 139 -6.41 15.97 -7.55
N PHE A 140 -7.27 15.37 -6.73
CA PHE A 140 -7.47 13.92 -6.73
C PHE A 140 -8.94 13.52 -6.91
N LEU A 141 -9.85 14.05 -6.10
CA LEU A 141 -11.24 13.54 -6.08
C LEU A 141 -12.09 14.07 -7.23
N LEU A 142 -12.08 15.39 -7.47
CA LEU A 142 -12.89 15.99 -8.53
C LEU A 142 -12.43 15.62 -9.95
N PRO A 143 -11.13 15.45 -10.24
CA PRO A 143 -10.69 14.91 -11.53
C PRO A 143 -11.04 13.44 -11.75
N GLY A 144 -11.41 12.73 -10.69
CA GLY A 144 -11.70 11.29 -10.69
C GLY A 144 -10.52 10.44 -10.19
N LEU A 145 -10.83 9.48 -9.31
CA LEU A 145 -9.85 8.52 -8.82
C LEU A 145 -9.57 7.44 -9.86
N GLN A 146 -8.30 7.08 -10.00
CA GLN A 146 -7.88 5.92 -10.80
C GLN A 146 -7.89 4.66 -9.94
N ASP A 147 -8.17 3.51 -10.56
CA ASP A 147 -8.09 2.23 -9.88
C ASP A 147 -6.64 1.94 -9.50
N LEU A 148 -6.44 1.43 -8.30
CA LEU A 148 -5.13 1.25 -7.71
C LEU A 148 -4.64 -0.19 -7.89
N CYS A 149 -3.44 -0.36 -8.44
CA CYS A 149 -2.77 -1.66 -8.46
C CYS A 149 -2.44 -2.10 -7.03
N VAL A 150 -2.92 -3.28 -6.62
CA VAL A 150 -2.80 -3.80 -5.25
C VAL A 150 -2.09 -5.13 -5.15
N SER A 151 -1.57 -5.66 -6.26
CA SER A 151 -0.71 -6.84 -6.26
C SER A 151 0.38 -6.77 -7.32
N ARG A 152 1.41 -7.59 -7.15
CA ARG A 152 2.54 -7.72 -8.07
C ARG A 152 2.94 -9.18 -8.23
N THR A 153 3.54 -9.51 -9.37
CA THR A 153 4.13 -10.84 -9.66
C THR A 153 5.62 -10.78 -9.92
N SER A 154 6.19 -9.57 -10.06
CA SER A 154 7.60 -9.35 -10.37
C SER A 154 8.57 -9.65 -9.22
N PHE A 155 8.08 -9.86 -8.03
CA PHE A 155 8.87 -10.26 -6.85
C PHE A 155 8.07 -11.20 -5.95
N SER A 156 8.78 -11.96 -5.12
CA SER A 156 8.17 -12.97 -4.23
C SER A 156 8.17 -12.59 -2.74
N TRP A 157 8.92 -11.55 -2.35
CA TRP A 157 8.98 -11.07 -0.98
C TRP A 157 7.79 -10.17 -0.65
N GLY A 158 6.97 -10.60 0.30
CA GLY A 158 5.79 -9.87 0.80
C GLY A 158 4.67 -10.82 1.17
N ILE A 159 3.46 -10.28 1.36
CA ILE A 159 2.27 -11.03 1.76
C ILE A 159 1.65 -11.69 0.53
N PRO A 160 1.62 -13.02 0.42
CA PRO A 160 1.00 -13.69 -0.73
C PRO A 160 -0.53 -13.54 -0.71
N VAL A 161 -1.12 -13.44 -1.89
CA VAL A 161 -2.58 -13.52 -2.06
C VAL A 161 -3.00 -14.98 -1.90
N ASP A 162 -3.78 -15.31 -0.85
CA ASP A 162 -4.06 -16.70 -0.45
C ASP A 162 -4.67 -17.56 -1.56
N PHE A 163 -5.56 -16.99 -2.38
CA PHE A 163 -6.22 -17.72 -3.47
C PHE A 163 -5.47 -17.65 -4.81
N ASP A 164 -4.40 -16.86 -4.89
CA ASP A 164 -3.53 -16.76 -6.06
C ASP A 164 -2.08 -16.45 -5.63
N PRO A 165 -1.34 -17.47 -5.14
CA PRO A 165 -0.02 -17.28 -4.52
C PRO A 165 1.07 -16.77 -5.46
N LYS A 166 0.79 -16.65 -6.77
CA LYS A 166 1.70 -15.98 -7.71
C LYS A 166 1.80 -14.48 -7.47
N HIS A 167 0.75 -13.91 -6.85
CA HIS A 167 0.66 -12.51 -6.55
C HIS A 167 1.05 -12.23 -5.11
N VAL A 168 1.82 -11.18 -4.92
CA VAL A 168 2.15 -10.61 -3.63
C VAL A 168 1.39 -9.29 -3.47
N VAL A 169 0.82 -9.04 -2.30
CA VAL A 169 0.11 -7.80 -2.02
C VAL A 169 1.06 -6.61 -2.18
N TYR A 170 0.62 -5.59 -2.93
CA TYR A 170 1.44 -4.43 -3.20
C TYR A 170 1.43 -3.44 -2.03
N VAL A 171 2.54 -2.75 -1.87
CA VAL A 171 2.85 -1.90 -0.72
C VAL A 171 1.72 -0.97 -0.26
N TRP A 172 0.95 -0.42 -1.16
CA TRP A 172 -0.11 0.53 -0.80
C TRP A 172 -1.24 -0.12 0.01
N LEU A 173 -1.71 -1.30 -0.40
CA LEU A 173 -2.73 -2.01 0.38
C LEU A 173 -2.12 -2.59 1.67
N ASP A 174 -0.92 -3.14 1.59
CA ASP A 174 -0.18 -3.66 2.74
C ASP A 174 0.04 -2.56 3.80
N ALA A 175 0.77 -1.51 3.45
CA ALA A 175 1.14 -0.46 4.39
C ALA A 175 -0.07 0.31 4.95
N LEU A 176 -1.06 0.64 4.12
CA LEU A 176 -2.24 1.41 4.55
C LEU A 176 -3.21 0.58 5.41
N THR A 177 -3.21 -0.74 5.27
CA THR A 177 -3.98 -1.63 6.17
C THR A 177 -3.52 -1.51 7.62
N ASN A 178 -2.31 -1.03 7.86
CA ASN A 178 -1.77 -0.79 9.19
C ASN A 178 -2.66 0.14 10.05
N TYR A 179 -3.25 1.16 9.44
CA TYR A 179 -4.19 2.05 10.13
C TYR A 179 -5.43 1.31 10.64
N ILE A 180 -5.90 0.31 9.91
CA ILE A 180 -7.05 -0.51 10.31
C ILE A 180 -6.63 -1.56 11.33
N THR A 181 -5.49 -2.22 11.12
CA THR A 181 -4.94 -3.23 12.01
C THR A 181 -4.71 -2.67 13.42
N CYS A 182 -4.14 -1.47 13.52
CA CYS A 182 -3.95 -0.78 14.79
C CYS A 182 -5.28 -0.59 15.56
N LEU A 183 -6.35 -0.21 14.88
CA LEU A 183 -7.67 -0.04 15.49
C LEU A 183 -8.29 -1.37 15.97
N LEU A 184 -8.01 -2.47 15.31
CA LEU A 184 -8.51 -3.80 15.72
C LEU A 184 -7.90 -4.26 17.05
N TYR A 185 -6.68 -3.83 17.38
CA TYR A 185 -6.05 -4.12 18.67
C TYR A 185 -6.57 -3.23 19.80
N THR A 186 -6.91 -1.97 19.49
CA THR A 186 -7.29 -0.98 20.50
C THR A 186 -8.79 -0.93 20.76
N SER A 187 -9.61 -1.36 19.80
CA SER A 187 -11.07 -1.34 19.92
C SER A 187 -11.66 -2.46 19.06
N PRO A 188 -11.73 -3.69 19.55
CA PRO A 188 -12.39 -4.77 18.84
C PRO A 188 -13.85 -4.35 18.57
N SER A 189 -14.20 -4.23 17.30
CA SER A 189 -15.56 -3.91 16.92
C SER A 189 -16.50 -5.05 17.35
N PRO A 190 -17.69 -4.75 17.87
CA PRO A 190 -18.69 -5.78 18.18
C PRO A 190 -19.04 -6.69 17.00
N ARG A 191 -18.74 -6.27 15.76
CA ARG A 191 -18.92 -7.09 14.55
C ARG A 191 -17.83 -8.14 14.38
N ASP A 192 -16.66 -7.98 15.02
CA ASP A 192 -15.57 -8.96 14.95
C ASP A 192 -15.75 -10.09 15.98
N ILE A 193 -16.63 -9.90 16.97
CA ILE A 193 -16.97 -10.89 18.02
C ILE A 193 -18.08 -11.84 17.55
N SER A 194 -18.84 -11.51 16.51
CA SER A 194 -19.99 -12.30 16.02
C SER A 194 -19.63 -13.30 14.93
N GLY A 195 -18.38 -13.62 14.73
CA GLY A 195 -17.85 -14.54 13.73
C GLY A 195 -17.21 -15.80 14.32
N SER A 196 -17.81 -16.38 15.36
CA SER A 196 -17.50 -17.74 15.85
C SER A 196 -18.71 -18.64 15.66
#